data_a1a508ca4cf9ebf710d2284f397c7288
#
_entry.id   a1a508ca4cf9ebf710d2284f397c7288
#
_cell.length_a   1.000
_cell.length_b   1.000
_cell.length_c   1.000
_cell.angle_alpha   90.00
_cell.angle_beta   90.00
_cell.angle_gamma   90.00
#
_symmetry.space_group_name_H-M   'P 1'
#
loop_
_entity.id
_entity.type
_entity.pdbx_description
1 polymer ?
#
loop_
_entity_poly.entity_id
_entity_poly.type
_entity_poly.pdbx_seq_one_letter_code
_entity_poly.pdbx_strand_id
1 'polypeptide(L)'
;MKIKKIEITDFRGLSDVIIDNLDKNLNLLMGINGAGKSSVLDAVALLLDAYVSRLTKKSSYGRTIKMTDIKKYSRRGCTINITLDNDTNTFWSKYRSKGMEDNETSEYKELNDLTKPMRLALDNHEQINVPVIIHYGVNRAVTGLMLPPRSRAYARNEEGKSTDSY
;
A
#
# COMPACT_ATOMS: atom_id res chain seq x y z
N MET A 1 8.85 9.70 11.24
CA MET A 1 7.37 9.64 11.06
C MET A 1 6.82 8.72 12.13
N LYS A 2 5.82 9.13 12.88
CA LYS A 2 5.14 8.31 13.89
C LYS A 2 3.65 8.28 13.58
N ILE A 3 3.03 7.10 13.65
CA ILE A 3 1.59 6.95 13.48
C ILE A 3 0.94 7.13 14.85
N LYS A 4 -0.08 8.00 14.93
CA LYS A 4 -0.85 8.26 16.15
C LYS A 4 -2.08 7.40 16.21
N LYS A 5 -2.82 7.30 15.11
CA LYS A 5 -4.11 6.62 15.05
C LYS A 5 -4.33 5.95 13.69
N ILE A 6 -5.00 4.81 13.70
CA ILE A 6 -5.49 4.10 12.52
C ILE A 6 -6.97 3.79 12.77
N GLU A 7 -7.81 4.06 11.76
CA GLU A 7 -9.22 3.73 11.78
C GLU A 7 -9.56 2.93 10.53
N ILE A 8 -10.28 1.85 10.71
CA ILE A 8 -10.62 0.91 9.64
C ILE A 8 -12.10 0.59 9.73
N THR A 9 -12.85 0.86 8.68
CA THR A 9 -14.28 0.56 8.59
C THR A 9 -14.54 -0.34 7.38
N ASP A 10 -15.16 -1.48 7.62
CA ASP A 10 -15.61 -2.46 6.61
C ASP A 10 -14.51 -2.95 5.65
N PHE A 11 -13.29 -3.08 6.14
CA PHE A 11 -12.16 -3.61 5.38
C PHE A 11 -11.99 -5.11 5.62
N ARG A 12 -12.18 -5.93 4.57
CA ARG A 12 -12.14 -7.41 4.63
C ARG A 12 -13.03 -7.98 5.73
N GLY A 13 -12.45 -8.60 6.76
CA GLY A 13 -13.18 -9.14 7.92
C GLY A 13 -13.43 -8.13 9.05
N LEU A 14 -12.84 -6.94 8.97
CA LEU A 14 -12.94 -5.92 10.00
C LEU A 14 -14.17 -5.05 9.79
N SER A 15 -14.92 -4.73 10.86
CA SER A 15 -16.06 -3.81 10.81
C SER A 15 -15.59 -2.40 11.14
N ASP A 16 -15.46 -2.14 12.44
CA ASP A 16 -14.98 -0.87 12.97
C ASP A 16 -13.83 -1.17 13.92
N VAL A 17 -12.63 -0.77 13.53
CA VAL A 17 -11.41 -0.93 14.30
C VAL A 17 -10.73 0.41 14.45
N ILE A 18 -10.48 0.79 15.70
CA ILE A 18 -9.72 1.98 16.04
C ILE A 18 -8.49 1.52 16.82
N ILE A 19 -7.32 1.89 16.35
CA ILE A 19 -6.04 1.66 17.02
C ILE A 19 -5.42 3.03 17.25
N ASP A 20 -5.36 3.44 18.47
CA ASP A 20 -4.78 4.71 18.93
C ASP A 20 -3.61 4.47 19.86
N ASN A 21 -2.92 5.54 20.26
CA ASN A 21 -1.79 5.50 21.20
C ASN A 21 -0.69 4.53 20.77
N LEU A 22 -0.43 4.43 19.46
CA LEU A 22 0.64 3.59 18.93
C LEU A 22 2.01 4.04 19.44
N ASP A 23 2.83 3.09 19.90
CA ASP A 23 4.22 3.37 20.25
C ASP A 23 5.05 3.73 19.02
N LYS A 24 6.02 4.62 19.20
CA LYS A 24 6.86 5.11 18.09
C LYS A 24 7.85 4.07 17.55
N ASN A 25 8.20 3.06 18.35
CA ASN A 25 9.24 2.09 18.02
C ASN A 25 8.68 0.72 17.69
N LEU A 26 7.77 0.20 18.53
CA LEU A 26 7.28 -1.17 18.40
C LEU A 26 5.81 -1.28 18.80
N ASN A 27 5.01 -1.87 17.93
CA ASN A 27 3.62 -2.24 18.20
C ASN A 27 3.43 -3.70 17.86
N LEU A 28 2.87 -4.47 18.78
CA LEU A 28 2.63 -5.90 18.61
C LEU A 28 1.13 -6.20 18.50
N LEU A 29 0.72 -6.78 17.37
CA LEU A 29 -0.64 -7.27 17.16
C LEU A 29 -0.72 -8.75 17.50
N MET A 30 -1.42 -9.08 18.58
CA MET A 30 -1.63 -10.46 19.03
C MET A 30 -3.08 -10.89 18.84
N GLY A 31 -3.31 -12.17 18.64
CA GLY A 31 -4.66 -12.74 18.51
C GLY A 31 -4.64 -14.06 17.76
N ILE A 32 -5.76 -14.77 17.80
CA ILE A 32 -5.97 -16.04 17.11
C ILE A 32 -5.89 -15.90 15.59
N ASN A 33 -5.75 -17.02 14.88
CA ASN A 33 -5.80 -17.01 13.42
C ASN A 33 -7.18 -16.52 12.94
N GLY A 34 -7.19 -15.67 11.91
CA GLY A 34 -8.43 -15.06 11.42
C GLY A 34 -8.89 -13.80 12.15
N ALA A 35 -8.26 -13.39 13.27
CA ALA A 35 -8.62 -12.18 14.02
C ALA A 35 -8.42 -10.84 13.27
N GLY A 36 -7.92 -10.87 12.03
CA GLY A 36 -7.76 -9.67 11.21
C GLY A 36 -6.41 -8.97 11.32
N LYS A 37 -5.42 -9.54 12.04
CA LYS A 37 -4.07 -8.93 12.19
C LYS A 37 -3.43 -8.54 10.86
N SER A 38 -3.44 -9.44 9.89
CA SER A 38 -2.89 -9.19 8.56
C SER A 38 -3.72 -8.14 7.80
N SER A 39 -5.04 -8.08 8.01
CA SER A 39 -5.89 -7.05 7.39
C SER A 39 -5.55 -5.67 7.93
N VAL A 40 -5.25 -5.53 9.22
CA VAL A 40 -4.77 -4.26 9.81
C VAL A 40 -3.44 -3.86 9.17
N LEU A 41 -2.47 -4.77 9.08
CA LEU A 41 -1.16 -4.47 8.46
C LEU A 41 -1.29 -4.11 6.98
N ASP A 42 -2.17 -4.77 6.24
CA ASP A 42 -2.43 -4.48 4.83
C ASP A 42 -3.13 -3.12 4.64
N ALA A 43 -4.04 -2.74 5.55
CA ALA A 43 -4.67 -1.41 5.56
C ALA A 43 -3.61 -0.31 5.79
N VAL A 44 -2.73 -0.50 6.78
CA VAL A 44 -1.60 0.41 7.02
C VAL A 44 -0.69 0.50 5.80
N ALA A 45 -0.36 -0.63 5.19
CA ALA A 45 0.47 -0.66 3.98
C ALA A 45 -0.17 0.10 2.81
N LEU A 46 -1.50 0.02 2.62
CA LEU A 46 -2.22 0.80 1.61
C LEU A 46 -2.18 2.31 1.90
N LEU A 47 -2.30 2.70 3.16
CA LEU A 47 -2.23 4.10 3.58
C LEU A 47 -0.82 4.68 3.39
N LEU A 48 0.20 3.95 3.80
CA LEU A 48 1.60 4.35 3.64
C LEU A 48 2.06 4.33 2.18
N ASP A 49 1.48 3.47 1.35
CA ASP A 49 1.73 3.46 -0.10
C ASP A 49 1.27 4.78 -0.76
N ALA A 50 0.21 5.42 -0.26
CA ALA A 50 -0.18 6.77 -0.71
C ALA A 50 0.92 7.80 -0.40
N TYR A 51 1.48 7.77 0.80
CA TYR A 51 2.58 8.66 1.18
C TYR A 51 3.81 8.50 0.27
N VAL A 52 4.28 7.26 0.08
CA VAL A 52 5.43 6.96 -0.80
C VAL A 52 5.15 7.40 -2.23
N SER A 53 3.95 7.09 -2.74
CA SER A 53 3.55 7.45 -4.10
C SER A 53 3.50 8.95 -4.32
N ARG A 54 3.09 9.74 -3.31
CA ARG A 54 3.08 11.21 -3.38
C ARG A 54 4.47 11.82 -3.34
N LEU A 55 5.44 11.16 -2.70
CA LEU A 55 6.85 11.59 -2.74
C LEU A 55 7.48 11.33 -4.10
N THR A 56 7.16 10.21 -4.74
CA THR A 56 7.81 9.78 -5.99
C THR A 56 7.08 10.22 -7.25
N LYS A 57 5.75 10.42 -7.18
CA LYS A 57 4.91 10.75 -8.35
C LYS A 57 3.91 11.84 -8.01
N LYS A 58 3.91 12.90 -8.81
CA LYS A 58 3.06 14.09 -8.60
C LYS A 58 1.54 13.82 -8.60
N SER A 59 1.07 12.82 -9.32
CA SER A 59 -0.35 12.54 -9.55
C SER A 59 -0.83 11.19 -9.00
N SER A 60 -0.01 10.49 -8.22
CA SER A 60 -0.36 9.15 -7.72
C SER A 60 -0.61 9.13 -6.21
N TYR A 61 -1.61 8.40 -5.79
CA TYR A 61 -1.89 8.06 -4.39
C TYR A 61 -1.66 6.56 -4.11
N GLY A 62 -0.85 5.92 -4.95
CA GLY A 62 -0.52 4.50 -4.81
C GLY A 62 -1.67 3.56 -5.11
N ARG A 63 -1.61 2.37 -4.53
CA ARG A 63 -2.63 1.32 -4.72
C ARG A 63 -3.97 1.74 -4.13
N THR A 64 -5.05 1.38 -4.83
CA THR A 64 -6.43 1.58 -4.36
C THR A 64 -6.92 0.37 -3.58
N ILE A 65 -7.94 0.56 -2.73
CA ILE A 65 -8.69 -0.52 -2.11
C ILE A 65 -9.41 -1.30 -3.23
N LYS A 66 -9.29 -2.62 -3.25
CA LYS A 66 -9.98 -3.47 -4.23
C LYS A 66 -11.41 -3.73 -3.79
N MET A 67 -12.31 -4.03 -4.73
CA MET A 67 -13.68 -4.46 -4.40
C MET A 67 -13.71 -5.71 -3.50
N THR A 68 -12.72 -6.59 -3.66
CA THR A 68 -12.54 -7.79 -2.82
C THR A 68 -12.10 -7.48 -1.39
N ASP A 69 -11.59 -6.27 -1.15
CA ASP A 69 -11.19 -5.82 0.19
C ASP A 69 -12.37 -5.19 0.97
N ILE A 70 -13.51 -4.92 0.32
CA ILE A 70 -14.70 -4.43 0.99
C ILE A 70 -15.38 -5.61 1.71
N LYS A 71 -15.79 -5.41 2.95
CA LYS A 71 -16.52 -6.40 3.74
C LYS A 71 -17.78 -6.86 3.00
N LYS A 72 -17.99 -8.18 2.95
CA LYS A 72 -19.05 -8.80 2.13
C LYS A 72 -20.44 -8.18 2.31
N TYR A 73 -20.80 -7.85 3.54
CA TYR A 73 -22.12 -7.34 3.90
C TYR A 73 -22.14 -5.81 4.15
N SER A 74 -21.05 -5.10 3.86
CA SER A 74 -21.08 -3.64 3.88
C SER A 74 -22.07 -3.12 2.83
N ARG A 75 -22.86 -2.11 3.20
CA ARG A 75 -23.83 -1.45 2.30
C ARG A 75 -23.21 -0.25 1.58
N ARG A 76 -22.27 0.45 2.22
CA ARG A 76 -21.69 1.70 1.72
C ARG A 76 -20.38 1.47 1.00
N GLY A 77 -19.43 0.89 1.67
CA GLY A 77 -18.08 0.72 1.14
C GLY A 77 -17.11 0.43 2.25
N CYS A 78 -15.85 0.80 2.04
CA CYS A 78 -14.77 0.59 2.99
C CYS A 78 -13.95 1.87 3.13
N THR A 79 -13.62 2.24 4.36
CA THR A 79 -12.78 3.40 4.68
C THR A 79 -11.60 2.97 5.55
N ILE A 80 -10.42 3.44 5.21
CA ILE A 80 -9.24 3.30 6.05
C ILE A 80 -8.58 4.67 6.23
N ASN A 81 -8.27 5.01 7.47
CA ASN A 81 -7.75 6.31 7.86
C ASN A 81 -6.47 6.17 8.65
N ILE A 82 -5.60 7.14 8.53
CA ILE A 82 -4.38 7.26 9.33
C ILE A 82 -4.18 8.70 9.77
N THR A 83 -3.74 8.87 11.01
CA THR A 83 -3.29 10.16 11.56
C THR A 83 -1.86 10.02 12.04
N LEU A 84 -1.00 10.94 11.68
CA LEU A 84 0.38 11.00 12.17
C LEU A 84 0.46 11.77 13.49
N ASP A 85 1.44 11.41 14.30
CA ASP A 85 1.87 12.17 15.47
C ASP A 85 2.96 13.15 15.06
N ASN A 86 2.53 14.27 14.53
CA ASN A 86 3.34 15.41 14.19
C ASN A 86 2.61 16.70 14.62
N ASP A 87 3.26 17.86 14.53
CA ASP A 87 2.71 19.15 15.00
C ASP A 87 1.33 19.47 14.38
N THR A 88 1.07 18.99 13.16
CA THR A 88 -0.18 19.24 12.43
C THR A 88 -1.20 18.12 12.59
N ASN A 89 -0.86 17.00 13.25
CA ASN A 89 -1.67 15.77 13.27
C ASN A 89 -2.15 15.37 11.86
N THR A 90 -1.23 15.37 10.89
CA THR A 90 -1.53 15.10 9.48
C THR A 90 -2.38 13.84 9.30
N PHE A 91 -3.48 14.00 8.61
CA PHE A 91 -4.48 12.97 8.37
C PHE A 91 -4.66 12.71 6.87
N TRP A 92 -4.92 11.46 6.50
CA TRP A 92 -5.48 11.11 5.18
C TRP A 92 -6.29 9.83 5.25
N SER A 93 -7.15 9.67 4.25
CA SER A 93 -8.03 8.51 4.14
C SER A 93 -8.01 7.90 2.74
N LYS A 94 -8.28 6.60 2.67
CA LYS A 94 -8.67 5.92 1.44
C LYS A 94 -10.07 5.37 1.61
N TYR A 95 -10.90 5.65 0.63
CA TYR A 95 -12.26 5.17 0.54
C TYR A 95 -12.48 4.39 -0.75
N ARG A 96 -13.32 3.37 -0.68
CA ARG A 96 -13.82 2.64 -1.84
C ARG A 96 -15.30 2.36 -1.67
N SER A 97 -16.12 2.95 -2.53
CA SER A 97 -17.56 2.69 -2.60
C SER A 97 -17.85 1.28 -3.12
N LYS A 98 -18.94 0.71 -2.64
CA LYS A 98 -19.52 -0.54 -3.14
C LYS A 98 -20.67 -0.33 -4.13
N GLY A 99 -21.27 0.86 -4.14
CA GLY A 99 -22.42 1.23 -4.98
C GLY A 99 -22.30 2.65 -5.55
N MET A 100 -23.29 3.06 -6.35
CA MET A 100 -23.29 4.37 -7.02
C MET A 100 -23.81 5.54 -6.15
N GLU A 101 -24.42 5.26 -5.00
CA GLU A 101 -25.10 6.30 -4.19
C GLU A 101 -24.22 6.92 -3.10
N ASP A 102 -22.94 6.69 -3.11
CA ASP A 102 -22.05 7.05 -2.02
C ASP A 102 -21.23 8.28 -2.39
N ASN A 103 -21.39 9.36 -1.65
CA ASN A 103 -20.68 10.63 -1.85
C ASN A 103 -19.35 10.70 -1.08
N GLU A 104 -18.97 9.64 -0.35
CA GLU A 104 -17.70 9.61 0.36
C GLU A 104 -16.55 9.45 -0.64
N THR A 105 -15.47 10.18 -0.40
CA THR A 105 -14.25 10.15 -1.23
C THR A 105 -13.02 10.02 -0.36
N SER A 106 -11.94 9.53 -0.95
CA SER A 106 -10.63 9.53 -0.29
C SER A 106 -10.15 10.96 -0.05
N GLU A 107 -9.58 11.22 1.12
CA GLU A 107 -9.06 12.53 1.49
C GLU A 107 -7.53 12.53 1.52
N TYR A 108 -6.92 13.46 0.79
CA TYR A 108 -5.46 13.55 0.66
C TYR A 108 -4.92 14.96 0.79
N LYS A 109 -5.72 15.94 1.25
CA LYS A 109 -5.30 17.34 1.32
C LYS A 109 -4.05 17.49 2.19
N GLU A 110 -4.14 17.04 3.44
CA GLU A 110 -3.04 17.17 4.38
C GLU A 110 -1.81 16.33 3.98
N LEU A 111 -2.03 15.15 3.38
CA LEU A 111 -0.95 14.35 2.80
C LEU A 111 -0.22 15.11 1.69
N ASN A 112 -0.95 15.84 0.84
CA ASN A 112 -0.36 16.65 -0.20
C ASN A 112 0.46 17.80 0.36
N ASP A 113 -0.07 18.47 1.38
CA ASP A 113 0.61 19.59 2.04
C ASP A 113 1.90 19.12 2.73
N LEU A 114 1.89 17.94 3.36
CA LEU A 114 3.05 17.31 3.96
C LEU A 114 4.10 16.91 2.91
N THR A 115 3.69 16.29 1.80
CA THR A 115 4.62 15.68 0.83
C THR A 115 5.12 16.64 -0.23
N LYS A 116 4.42 17.74 -0.50
CA LYS A 116 4.80 18.72 -1.52
C LYS A 116 6.18 19.35 -1.28
N PRO A 117 6.49 19.90 -0.10
CA PRO A 117 7.84 20.47 0.15
C PRO A 117 8.92 19.39 0.10
N MET A 118 8.66 18.19 0.62
CA MET A 118 9.63 17.08 0.59
C MET A 118 9.94 16.66 -0.86
N ARG A 119 8.93 16.57 -1.72
CA ARG A 119 9.13 16.24 -3.13
C ARG A 119 9.92 17.31 -3.85
N LEU A 120 9.63 18.60 -3.62
CA LEU A 120 10.39 19.69 -4.22
C LEU A 120 11.86 19.64 -3.81
N ALA A 121 12.16 19.36 -2.55
CA ALA A 121 13.53 19.18 -2.07
C ALA A 121 14.22 17.99 -2.75
N LEU A 122 13.50 16.86 -2.93
CA LEU A 122 14.02 15.70 -3.69
C LEU A 122 14.29 16.04 -5.16
N ASP A 123 13.40 16.77 -5.81
CA ASP A 123 13.55 17.21 -7.21
C ASP A 123 14.76 18.15 -7.36
N ASN A 124 15.05 18.95 -6.34
CA ASN A 124 16.23 19.84 -6.26
C ASN A 124 17.52 19.13 -5.82
N HIS A 125 17.50 17.81 -5.62
CA HIS A 125 18.62 17.02 -5.08
C HIS A 125 19.09 17.45 -3.69
N GLU A 126 18.22 18.06 -2.88
CA GLU A 126 18.50 18.41 -1.50
C GLU A 126 18.53 17.16 -0.60
N GLN A 127 19.40 17.16 0.39
CA GLN A 127 19.44 16.08 1.37
C GLN A 127 18.27 16.25 2.36
N ILE A 128 17.28 15.35 2.27
CA ILE A 128 16.16 15.30 3.20
C ILE A 128 16.06 13.92 3.85
N ASN A 129 15.57 13.89 5.07
CA ASN A 129 15.31 12.64 5.78
C ASN A 129 13.94 12.10 5.40
N VAL A 130 13.90 11.04 4.61
CA VAL A 130 12.67 10.35 4.21
C VAL A 130 12.59 9.01 4.96
N PRO A 131 11.44 8.68 5.59
CA PRO A 131 11.28 7.42 6.28
C PRO A 131 11.31 6.24 5.29
N VAL A 132 12.02 5.18 5.65
CA VAL A 132 11.98 3.90 4.93
C VAL A 132 10.76 3.13 5.38
N ILE A 133 9.95 2.67 4.41
CA ILE A 133 8.74 1.89 4.65
C ILE A 133 8.92 0.51 4.03
N ILE A 134 8.84 -0.53 4.84
CA ILE A 134 8.97 -1.92 4.42
C ILE A 134 7.74 -2.69 4.90
N HIS A 135 7.04 -3.35 3.98
CA HIS A 135 5.90 -4.21 4.29
C HIS A 135 6.18 -5.66 3.89
N TYR A 136 6.17 -6.55 4.87
CA TYR A 136 6.25 -8.00 4.64
C TYR A 136 4.85 -8.60 4.66
N GLY A 137 4.28 -8.83 3.47
CA GLY A 137 2.98 -9.48 3.32
C GLY A 137 2.99 -10.97 3.74
N VAL A 138 1.79 -11.51 3.92
CA VAL A 138 1.58 -12.91 4.32
C VAL A 138 2.06 -13.90 3.24
N ASN A 139 1.91 -13.55 1.96
CA ASN A 139 2.36 -14.36 0.84
C ASN A 139 3.87 -14.22 0.64
N ARG A 140 4.63 -14.88 1.48
CA ARG A 140 6.10 -14.98 1.36
C ARG A 140 6.55 -16.02 0.33
N ALA A 141 5.62 -16.79 -0.24
CA ALA A 141 5.94 -17.70 -1.34
C ALA A 141 6.38 -16.87 -2.53
N VAL A 142 7.58 -17.11 -3.02
CA VAL A 142 8.11 -16.57 -4.27
C VAL A 142 7.39 -17.25 -5.44
N THR A 143 6.06 -17.10 -5.51
CA THR A 143 5.21 -17.66 -6.57
C THR A 143 5.14 -16.76 -7.80
N GLY A 144 6.10 -15.85 -7.95
CA GLY A 144 6.10 -14.86 -9.02
C GLY A 144 7.48 -14.43 -9.45
N LEU A 145 8.49 -15.32 -9.47
CA LEU A 145 9.55 -15.16 -10.45
C LEU A 145 8.89 -15.38 -11.82
N MET A 146 8.30 -14.32 -12.38
CA MET A 146 8.18 -14.23 -13.82
C MET A 146 9.61 -14.22 -14.34
N LEU A 147 10.12 -15.42 -14.63
CA LEU A 147 11.28 -15.54 -15.50
C LEU A 147 10.90 -14.77 -16.77
N PRO A 148 11.72 -13.81 -17.22
CA PRO A 148 11.45 -13.16 -18.49
C PRO A 148 11.27 -14.27 -19.52
N PRO A 149 10.28 -14.16 -20.42
CA PRO A 149 10.09 -15.17 -21.47
C PRO A 149 11.46 -15.37 -22.13
N ARG A 150 11.96 -16.60 -22.14
CA ARG A 150 13.20 -16.95 -22.83
C ARG A 150 13.07 -16.36 -24.22
N SER A 151 13.86 -15.34 -24.52
CA SER A 151 13.84 -14.72 -25.82
C SER A 151 14.09 -15.83 -26.85
N ARG A 152 13.24 -15.95 -27.88
CA ARG A 152 13.36 -16.93 -28.96
C ARG A 152 14.71 -16.91 -29.67
N ALA A 153 15.62 -16.01 -29.30
CA ALA A 153 16.98 -15.92 -29.81
C ALA A 153 17.90 -17.11 -29.44
N TYR A 154 17.61 -17.82 -28.34
CA TYR A 154 18.42 -18.99 -27.95
C TYR A 154 18.00 -20.31 -28.61
N ALA A 155 16.78 -20.37 -29.17
CA ALA A 155 16.29 -21.60 -29.83
C ALA A 155 16.81 -21.77 -31.29
N ARG A 156 17.46 -20.73 -31.84
CA ARG A 156 17.93 -20.77 -33.24
C ARG A 156 19.38 -21.28 -33.45
N ASN A 157 20.12 -21.48 -32.36
CA ASN A 157 21.51 -21.92 -32.48
C ASN A 157 21.73 -23.42 -32.28
N GLU A 158 20.69 -24.21 -32.02
CA GLU A 158 20.85 -25.68 -31.89
C GLU A 158 20.37 -26.48 -33.11
N GLU A 159 19.72 -25.85 -34.08
CA GLU A 159 19.27 -26.53 -35.32
C GLU A 159 20.26 -26.37 -36.51
N GLY A 160 21.44 -25.83 -36.27
CA GLY A 160 22.43 -25.54 -37.31
C GLY A 160 23.62 -26.49 -37.39
N LYS A 161 23.51 -27.71 -36.86
CA LYS A 161 24.50 -28.78 -37.13
C LYS A 161 23.81 -30.08 -37.52
N SER A 162 23.25 -30.11 -38.69
CA SER A 162 22.98 -31.34 -39.39
C SER A 162 24.25 -31.76 -40.14
N THR A 163 24.75 -32.81 -39.70
CA THR A 163 25.57 -33.83 -40.38
C THR A 163 25.48 -33.82 -41.89
N ASP A 164 26.58 -33.41 -42.52
CA ASP A 164 27.02 -34.00 -43.77
C ASP A 164 28.43 -34.53 -43.54
N SER A 165 28.58 -35.85 -43.61
CA SER A 165 29.74 -36.52 -44.23
C SER A 165 29.76 -38.01 -43.90
N TYR A 166 29.56 -38.81 -44.97
CA TYR A 166 30.04 -40.15 -45.28
C TYR A 166 29.59 -41.35 -44.40
#